data_908a07448a76c1e08e038efb9f52a2ac
#
_entry.id   908a07448a76c1e08e038efb9f52a2ac
#
_cell.length_a   1.000
_cell.length_b   1.000
_cell.length_c   1.000
_cell.angle_alpha   90.00
_cell.angle_beta   90.00
_cell.angle_gamma   90.00
#
_symmetry.space_group_name_H-M   'P 1'
#
loop_
_entity.id
_entity.type
_entity.pdbx_description
1 polymer ?
#
loop_
_entity_poly.entity_id
_entity_poly.type
_entity_poly.pdbx_seq_one_letter_code
_entity_poly.pdbx_strand_id
1 'polypeptide(L)'
;EARPLANDTSHTSNSEELAQIIPPQLDVEKIYLMEYPESNDASLYGVTKPEATEDLFNWLNQGTAIVNFIGHGSYYKWAQEGILDKNRGDLSFIQTGNKLPLWIAGTCAWGEFDNPAYDAFSEDIIRLEGNGAIAIITTSRSVYEGPNWIFLRTLYEALFPNGEIADIPLGIILQSVKTGSITGKVFHLFGDPAMKMQFPTESIDLTLSEPLEILSQETASTDFSQDGGLGFLVVRESDRMVEREYSYVSNSGLVNSSISYSIPGPILSLVEISFTGSQVSGDFWIPLDITGSEIDVKMYIQNENNHAEAIGFRKGIEVSLETDLNDFTGPDITFFTSENREIGYGDHVEANSNLILSLSDLSGINLAGEVGHEIQ
;
A
#
# COMPACT_ATOMS: atom_id res chain seq x y z
N GLU A 1 9.94 12.34 -2.40
CA GLU A 1 10.05 13.73 -1.98
C GLU A 1 10.19 14.62 -3.21
N ALA A 2 9.50 15.76 -3.24
CA ALA A 2 9.40 16.63 -4.43
C ALA A 2 9.64 18.11 -4.08
N ARG A 3 10.77 18.42 -3.41
CA ARG A 3 11.11 19.80 -3.08
C ARG A 3 11.31 20.63 -4.35
N PRO A 4 10.73 21.85 -4.43
CA PRO A 4 10.95 22.73 -5.56
C PRO A 4 12.43 22.98 -5.82
N LEU A 5 12.85 22.77 -7.06
CA LEU A 5 14.21 23.05 -7.53
C LEU A 5 15.35 22.26 -6.83
N ALA A 6 15.02 21.23 -6.05
CA ALA A 6 15.99 20.29 -5.51
C ALA A 6 16.11 19.03 -6.40
N ASN A 7 17.28 18.46 -6.46
CA ASN A 7 17.50 17.18 -7.19
C ASN A 7 17.35 15.99 -6.22
N ASP A 8 16.14 15.74 -5.79
CA ASP A 8 15.82 14.70 -4.80
C ASP A 8 15.21 13.42 -5.40
N THR A 9 15.21 13.28 -6.72
CA THR A 9 14.68 12.11 -7.44
C THR A 9 15.43 10.81 -7.16
N SER A 10 16.62 10.87 -6.58
CA SER A 10 17.34 9.70 -6.07
C SER A 10 16.54 8.93 -5.01
N HIS A 11 15.73 9.61 -4.18
CA HIS A 11 14.86 8.94 -3.21
C HIS A 11 13.79 8.08 -3.90
N THR A 12 13.20 8.58 -4.99
CA THR A 12 12.26 7.80 -5.81
C THR A 12 12.96 6.63 -6.50
N SER A 13 14.13 6.87 -7.14
CA SER A 13 14.90 5.80 -7.79
C SER A 13 15.32 4.70 -6.80
N ASN A 14 15.76 5.09 -5.61
CA ASN A 14 16.11 4.17 -4.54
C ASN A 14 14.90 3.35 -4.05
N SER A 15 13.72 3.97 -3.96
CA SER A 15 12.48 3.27 -3.61
C SER A 15 12.07 2.27 -4.68
N GLU A 16 12.23 2.61 -5.97
CA GLU A 16 12.00 1.68 -7.09
C GLU A 16 12.92 0.46 -7.02
N GLU A 17 14.21 0.66 -6.73
CA GLU A 17 15.12 -0.47 -6.56
C GLU A 17 14.75 -1.35 -5.36
N LEU A 18 14.24 -0.79 -4.24
CA LEU A 18 13.73 -1.59 -3.12
C LEU A 18 12.47 -2.36 -3.51
N ALA A 19 11.55 -1.74 -4.26
CA ALA A 19 10.33 -2.39 -4.73
C ALA A 19 10.63 -3.64 -5.57
N GLN A 20 11.73 -3.65 -6.33
CA GLN A 20 12.17 -4.81 -7.13
C GLN A 20 12.71 -5.98 -6.29
N ILE A 21 13.09 -5.74 -5.03
CA ILE A 21 13.56 -6.79 -4.11
C ILE A 21 12.37 -7.52 -3.47
N ILE A 22 11.21 -6.86 -3.38
CA ILE A 22 10.02 -7.40 -2.73
C ILE A 22 9.48 -8.58 -3.54
N PRO A 23 9.16 -9.71 -2.87
CA PRO A 23 8.59 -10.87 -3.52
C PRO A 23 7.30 -10.53 -4.30
N PRO A 24 7.11 -11.06 -5.52
CA PRO A 24 6.00 -10.66 -6.39
C PRO A 24 4.60 -11.06 -5.87
N GLN A 25 4.52 -11.93 -4.86
CA GLN A 25 3.29 -12.26 -4.16
C GLN A 25 2.83 -11.14 -3.22
N LEU A 26 3.68 -10.18 -2.87
CA LEU A 26 3.33 -9.02 -2.07
C LEU A 26 2.97 -7.84 -2.98
N ASP A 27 1.94 -7.10 -2.62
CA ASP A 27 1.61 -5.84 -3.30
C ASP A 27 2.49 -4.71 -2.77
N VAL A 28 2.88 -3.82 -3.67
CA VAL A 28 3.68 -2.63 -3.35
C VAL A 28 2.92 -1.40 -3.79
N GLU A 29 2.32 -0.71 -2.82
CA GLU A 29 1.71 0.59 -3.06
C GLU A 29 2.76 1.70 -2.98
N LYS A 30 2.68 2.67 -3.88
CA LYS A 30 3.71 3.69 -4.07
C LYS A 30 3.14 5.10 -3.92
N ILE A 31 3.60 5.81 -2.90
CA ILE A 31 3.24 7.20 -2.65
C ILE A 31 4.42 8.08 -3.06
N TYR A 32 4.49 8.40 -4.35
CA TYR A 32 5.52 9.31 -4.88
C TYR A 32 4.96 10.72 -4.98
N LEU A 33 5.59 11.66 -4.30
CA LEU A 33 5.06 13.02 -4.17
C LEU A 33 4.94 13.78 -5.49
N MET A 34 5.58 13.28 -6.55
CA MET A 34 5.44 13.83 -7.90
C MET A 34 4.06 13.55 -8.52
N GLU A 35 3.34 12.52 -8.02
CA GLU A 35 2.00 12.16 -8.49
C GLU A 35 0.89 13.01 -7.85
N TYR A 36 1.20 13.76 -6.79
CA TYR A 36 0.20 14.48 -6.01
C TYR A 36 0.27 16.00 -6.24
N PRO A 37 -0.89 16.68 -6.28
CA PRO A 37 -0.94 18.12 -6.44
C PRO A 37 -0.31 18.86 -5.25
N GLU A 38 0.26 20.01 -5.54
CA GLU A 38 0.82 20.89 -4.52
C GLU A 38 -0.24 21.78 -3.90
N SER A 39 -0.21 21.92 -2.59
CA SER A 39 -0.95 22.91 -1.85
C SER A 39 0.03 23.85 -1.14
N ASN A 40 -0.20 25.16 -1.25
CA ASN A 40 0.59 26.16 -0.55
C ASN A 40 -0.03 26.43 0.82
N ASP A 41 0.63 25.99 1.86
CA ASP A 41 0.29 26.33 3.25
C ASP A 41 1.40 27.16 3.86
N ALA A 42 1.30 28.49 3.71
CA ALA A 42 2.28 29.43 4.22
C ALA A 42 2.39 29.44 5.77
N SER A 43 1.40 28.87 6.47
CA SER A 43 1.37 28.81 7.93
C SER A 43 2.22 27.67 8.50
N LEU A 44 2.46 26.60 7.72
CA LEU A 44 3.12 25.38 8.19
C LEU A 44 4.49 25.15 7.53
N TYR A 45 4.54 24.92 6.21
CA TYR A 45 5.73 24.40 5.56
C TYR A 45 6.06 25.01 4.19
N GLY A 46 5.19 25.87 3.68
CA GLY A 46 5.27 26.42 2.33
C GLY A 46 4.52 25.52 1.32
N VAL A 47 5.14 24.46 0.85
CA VAL A 47 4.50 23.48 -0.05
C VAL A 47 4.16 22.21 0.73
N THR A 48 2.95 21.74 0.59
CA THR A 48 2.45 20.47 1.17
C THR A 48 1.79 19.62 0.11
N LYS A 49 1.60 18.32 0.40
CA LYS A 49 0.93 17.34 -0.46
C LYS A 49 -0.16 16.61 0.36
N PRO A 50 -1.31 17.29 0.66
CA PRO A 50 -2.32 16.75 1.57
C PRO A 50 -2.88 15.40 1.13
N GLU A 51 -3.13 15.22 -0.17
CA GLU A 51 -3.64 13.96 -0.74
C GLU A 51 -2.66 12.79 -0.54
N ALA A 52 -1.35 13.02 -0.66
CA ALA A 52 -0.35 12.00 -0.36
C ALA A 52 -0.33 11.60 1.14
N THR A 53 -0.62 12.57 2.04
CA THR A 53 -0.79 12.29 3.47
C THR A 53 -2.05 11.47 3.73
N GLU A 54 -3.14 11.79 3.06
CA GLU A 54 -4.41 11.06 3.15
C GLU A 54 -4.23 9.61 2.67
N ASP A 55 -3.60 9.40 1.52
CA ASP A 55 -3.31 8.08 1.00
C ASP A 55 -2.41 7.26 1.93
N LEU A 56 -1.40 7.90 2.54
CA LEU A 56 -0.57 7.23 3.54
C LEU A 56 -1.41 6.67 4.70
N PHE A 57 -2.34 7.47 5.24
CA PHE A 57 -3.21 7.01 6.33
C PHE A 57 -4.24 6.00 5.85
N ASN A 58 -4.77 6.14 4.64
CA ASN A 58 -5.72 5.19 4.07
C ASN A 58 -5.08 3.80 3.97
N TRP A 59 -3.91 3.68 3.33
CA TRP A 59 -3.20 2.40 3.22
C TRP A 59 -2.79 1.84 4.58
N LEU A 60 -2.31 2.70 5.47
CA LEU A 60 -1.91 2.30 6.81
C LEU A 60 -3.08 1.70 7.60
N ASN A 61 -4.24 2.35 7.56
CA ASN A 61 -5.42 1.97 8.34
C ASN A 61 -6.19 0.80 7.72
N GLN A 62 -6.12 0.61 6.40
CA GLN A 62 -6.61 -0.60 5.74
C GLN A 62 -5.81 -1.84 6.13
N GLY A 63 -4.55 -1.67 6.46
CA GLY A 63 -3.62 -2.73 6.89
C GLY A 63 -2.48 -2.90 5.89
N THR A 64 -1.30 -2.58 6.36
CA THR A 64 -0.04 -2.66 5.61
C THR A 64 0.96 -3.47 6.42
N ALA A 65 1.64 -4.45 5.81
CA ALA A 65 2.62 -5.26 6.50
C ALA A 65 3.93 -4.49 6.76
N ILE A 66 4.37 -3.69 5.79
CA ILE A 66 5.61 -2.89 5.88
C ILE A 66 5.33 -1.48 5.36
N VAL A 67 5.66 -0.47 6.14
CA VAL A 67 5.70 0.93 5.72
C VAL A 67 7.14 1.30 5.48
N ASN A 68 7.49 1.71 4.27
CA ASN A 68 8.84 2.17 3.93
C ASN A 68 8.86 3.66 3.60
N PHE A 69 9.86 4.37 4.12
CA PHE A 69 10.13 5.76 3.76
C PHE A 69 11.61 5.98 3.48
N ILE A 70 11.91 6.61 2.36
CA ILE A 70 13.25 7.12 2.03
C ILE A 70 13.11 8.60 1.68
N GLY A 71 13.82 9.46 2.39
CA GLY A 71 13.74 10.90 2.15
C GLY A 71 14.34 11.71 3.26
N HIS A 72 14.15 13.02 3.20
CA HIS A 72 14.51 13.91 4.27
C HIS A 72 13.55 13.77 5.45
N GLY A 73 14.05 13.96 6.65
CA GLY A 73 13.22 13.96 7.84
C GLY A 73 13.95 14.49 9.07
N SER A 74 13.24 14.43 10.17
CA SER A 74 13.71 14.85 11.50
C SER A 74 13.00 14.01 12.56
N TYR A 75 13.29 14.27 13.83
CA TYR A 75 12.64 13.55 14.95
C TYR A 75 11.11 13.64 14.96
N TYR A 76 10.50 14.60 14.27
CA TYR A 76 9.06 14.84 14.31
C TYR A 76 8.34 14.73 12.96
N LYS A 77 9.04 14.68 11.81
CA LYS A 77 8.37 14.66 10.51
C LYS A 77 9.15 13.90 9.42
N TRP A 78 8.42 13.45 8.40
CA TRP A 78 8.91 12.96 7.12
C TRP A 78 8.69 13.99 6.02
N ALA A 79 9.65 14.10 5.14
CA ALA A 79 9.73 15.02 4.02
C ALA A 79 9.66 16.53 4.45
N GLN A 80 10.06 17.40 3.57
CA GLN A 80 9.89 18.83 3.80
C GLN A 80 8.41 19.21 3.72
N GLU A 81 7.66 18.54 2.88
CA GLU A 81 6.23 18.67 2.65
C GLU A 81 5.39 18.21 3.85
N GLY A 82 6.00 17.60 4.85
CA GLY A 82 5.33 17.16 6.07
C GLY A 82 4.30 16.04 5.83
N ILE A 83 4.69 15.00 5.08
CA ILE A 83 3.80 13.87 4.75
C ILE A 83 3.33 13.15 5.99
N LEU A 84 4.20 13.03 6.98
CA LEU A 84 3.89 12.55 8.32
C LEU A 84 4.49 13.54 9.32
N ASP A 85 3.69 14.14 10.22
CA ASP A 85 4.13 15.20 11.11
C ASP A 85 3.50 15.12 12.50
N LYS A 86 4.34 14.94 13.52
CA LYS A 86 3.94 14.92 14.94
C LYS A 86 3.25 16.22 15.36
N ASN A 87 3.76 17.37 14.90
CA ASN A 87 3.26 18.68 15.31
C ASN A 87 1.91 19.02 14.69
N ARG A 88 1.55 18.40 13.57
CA ARG A 88 0.20 18.47 12.99
C ARG A 88 -0.81 17.63 13.77
N GLY A 89 -0.36 16.71 14.61
CA GLY A 89 -1.23 15.81 15.38
C GLY A 89 -1.54 14.49 14.66
N ASP A 90 -0.72 14.10 13.70
CA ASP A 90 -0.90 12.94 12.84
C ASP A 90 -1.00 11.61 13.60
N LEU A 91 -0.48 11.55 14.82
CA LEU A 91 -0.62 10.38 15.67
C LEU A 91 -2.07 9.93 15.83
N SER A 92 -3.01 10.88 15.85
CA SER A 92 -4.44 10.60 16.00
C SER A 92 -5.09 9.98 14.76
N PHE A 93 -4.46 10.09 13.59
CA PHE A 93 -4.94 9.49 12.33
C PHE A 93 -4.39 8.09 12.11
N ILE A 94 -3.45 7.62 12.92
CA ILE A 94 -2.94 6.25 12.87
C ILE A 94 -3.92 5.33 13.60
N GLN A 95 -4.75 4.61 12.83
CA GLN A 95 -5.83 3.76 13.31
C GLN A 95 -5.68 2.32 12.80
N THR A 96 -4.49 1.77 12.97
CA THR A 96 -4.12 0.44 12.46
C THR A 96 -4.83 -0.72 13.17
N GLY A 97 -5.35 -0.50 14.36
CA GLY A 97 -5.95 -1.56 15.18
C GLY A 97 -4.95 -2.72 15.39
N ASN A 98 -5.40 -3.94 15.15
CA ASN A 98 -4.55 -5.13 15.25
C ASN A 98 -3.63 -5.36 14.03
N LYS A 99 -3.73 -4.53 12.98
CA LYS A 99 -2.93 -4.64 11.76
C LYS A 99 -1.66 -3.78 11.86
N LEU A 100 -0.82 -4.07 12.84
CA LEU A 100 0.38 -3.29 13.17
C LEU A 100 1.50 -3.53 12.16
N PRO A 101 1.94 -2.53 11.38
CA PRO A 101 3.02 -2.70 10.40
C PRO A 101 4.41 -2.68 11.04
N LEU A 102 5.39 -3.26 10.32
CA LEU A 102 6.79 -2.93 10.47
C LEU A 102 7.07 -1.60 9.74
N TRP A 103 7.60 -0.61 10.45
CA TRP A 103 8.03 0.65 9.83
C TRP A 103 9.53 0.62 9.57
N ILE A 104 9.93 0.95 8.36
CA ILE A 104 11.34 1.10 7.95
C ILE A 104 11.53 2.51 7.41
N ALA A 105 12.25 3.35 8.12
CA ALA A 105 12.46 4.74 7.72
C ALA A 105 13.95 5.06 7.60
N GLY A 106 14.42 5.13 6.37
CA GLY A 106 15.74 5.61 6.00
C GLY A 106 15.77 7.12 5.89
N THR A 107 15.76 7.80 7.01
CA THR A 107 15.72 9.24 7.12
C THR A 107 16.53 9.75 8.32
N CYS A 108 16.71 11.07 8.44
CA CYS A 108 17.51 11.64 9.52
C CYS A 108 16.75 11.67 10.86
N ALA A 109 17.36 11.14 11.93
CA ALA A 109 17.00 11.36 13.33
C ALA A 109 15.53 11.05 13.72
N TRP A 110 14.78 10.33 12.91
CA TRP A 110 13.37 10.03 13.22
C TRP A 110 13.19 9.12 14.44
N GLY A 111 14.24 8.39 14.82
CA GLY A 111 14.34 7.59 16.05
C GLY A 111 15.38 8.12 17.02
N GLU A 112 15.46 9.42 17.25
CA GLU A 112 16.40 10.05 18.22
C GLU A 112 15.92 9.87 19.67
N PHE A 113 15.92 8.62 20.15
CA PHE A 113 15.34 8.19 21.43
C PHE A 113 16.14 8.64 22.66
N ASP A 114 17.37 9.07 22.50
CA ASP A 114 18.26 9.45 23.56
C ASP A 114 18.34 10.98 23.80
N ASN A 115 17.41 11.75 23.21
CA ASN A 115 17.31 13.18 23.45
C ASN A 115 16.37 13.46 24.63
N PRO A 116 16.87 14.01 25.76
CA PRO A 116 16.03 14.24 26.93
C PRO A 116 15.04 15.40 26.79
N ALA A 117 15.11 16.17 25.71
CA ALA A 117 14.27 17.36 25.51
C ALA A 117 12.92 17.05 24.81
N TYR A 118 12.82 15.94 24.11
CA TYR A 118 11.61 15.54 23.38
C TYR A 118 11.64 14.02 23.10
N ASP A 119 10.45 13.47 22.89
CA ASP A 119 10.29 12.13 22.33
C ASP A 119 10.25 12.21 20.80
N ALA A 120 10.96 11.36 20.11
CA ALA A 120 10.89 11.23 18.67
C ALA A 120 9.52 10.66 18.23
N PHE A 121 9.04 11.01 17.04
CA PHE A 121 7.71 10.57 16.60
C PHE A 121 7.59 9.04 16.47
N SER A 122 8.67 8.37 16.12
CA SER A 122 8.74 6.91 16.14
C SER A 122 8.46 6.31 17.54
N GLU A 123 8.88 7.00 18.61
CA GLU A 123 8.61 6.55 19.99
C GLU A 123 7.13 6.70 20.34
N ASP A 124 6.47 7.75 19.87
CA ASP A 124 5.03 7.90 20.09
C ASP A 124 4.25 6.82 19.34
N ILE A 125 4.65 6.52 18.08
CA ILE A 125 3.99 5.50 17.26
C ILE A 125 4.15 4.11 17.85
N ILE A 126 5.35 3.72 18.31
CA ILE A 126 5.56 2.38 18.91
C ILE A 126 4.87 2.22 20.26
N ARG A 127 4.58 3.33 20.97
CA ARG A 127 3.87 3.33 22.26
C ARG A 127 2.37 3.57 22.13
N LEU A 128 1.86 3.77 20.91
CA LEU A 128 0.44 4.06 20.69
C LEU A 128 -0.41 2.84 21.05
N GLU A 129 -1.25 2.97 22.07
CA GLU A 129 -2.07 1.86 22.56
C GLU A 129 -3.13 1.44 21.54
N GLY A 130 -3.12 0.16 21.18
CA GLY A 130 -4.09 -0.43 20.24
C GLY A 130 -3.91 -0.03 18.77
N ASN A 131 -2.86 0.70 18.44
CA ASN A 131 -2.55 1.18 17.10
C ASN A 131 -1.02 1.31 16.92
N GLY A 132 -0.58 1.84 15.77
CA GLY A 132 0.80 2.29 15.56
C GLY A 132 1.67 1.31 14.80
N ALA A 133 2.63 0.68 15.47
CA ALA A 133 3.62 -0.20 14.86
C ALA A 133 3.88 -1.45 15.69
N ILE A 134 4.17 -2.59 15.02
CA ILE A 134 4.69 -3.77 15.70
C ILE A 134 6.19 -3.65 15.95
N ALA A 135 6.89 -2.98 15.06
CA ALA A 135 8.29 -2.63 15.20
C ALA A 135 8.64 -1.45 14.28
N ILE A 136 9.74 -0.75 14.60
CA ILE A 136 10.25 0.34 13.78
C ILE A 136 11.76 0.17 13.60
N ILE A 137 12.25 0.22 12.38
CA ILE A 137 13.69 0.28 12.06
C ILE A 137 13.97 1.66 11.47
N THR A 138 14.73 2.47 12.21
CA THR A 138 15.05 3.84 11.77
C THR A 138 16.32 4.37 12.42
N THR A 139 16.70 5.60 12.13
CA THR A 139 17.95 6.20 12.57
C THR A 139 17.79 7.12 13.76
N SER A 140 18.76 7.07 14.68
CA SER A 140 18.85 7.98 15.82
C SER A 140 19.64 9.27 15.53
N ARG A 141 20.23 9.41 14.36
CA ARG A 141 21.06 10.55 13.94
C ARG A 141 20.88 10.82 12.45
N SER A 142 21.40 11.97 12.01
CA SER A 142 21.48 12.30 10.59
C SER A 142 22.31 11.27 9.82
N VAL A 143 21.87 10.93 8.63
CA VAL A 143 22.53 10.02 7.70
C VAL A 143 22.70 10.70 6.35
N TYR A 144 23.76 10.31 5.63
CA TYR A 144 23.96 10.72 4.25
C TYR A 144 23.23 9.75 3.31
N GLU A 145 22.70 10.29 2.21
CA GLU A 145 21.88 9.57 1.24
C GLU A 145 22.51 8.25 0.76
N GLY A 146 23.71 8.28 0.21
CA GLY A 146 24.35 7.08 -0.33
C GLY A 146 24.56 5.95 0.70
N PRO A 147 25.19 6.21 1.86
CA PRO A 147 25.30 5.21 2.92
C PRO A 147 23.94 4.74 3.50
N ASN A 148 22.93 5.61 3.54
CA ASN A 148 21.58 5.27 3.94
C ASN A 148 20.94 4.30 2.94
N TRP A 149 21.06 4.59 1.66
CA TRP A 149 20.60 3.74 0.58
C TRP A 149 21.23 2.35 0.63
N ILE A 150 22.57 2.26 0.73
CA ILE A 150 23.27 0.99 0.83
C ILE A 150 22.79 0.16 2.01
N PHE A 151 22.54 0.81 3.16
CA PHE A 151 22.05 0.12 4.35
C PHE A 151 20.64 -0.44 4.13
N LEU A 152 19.71 0.37 3.60
CA LEU A 152 18.34 -0.06 3.33
C LEU A 152 18.30 -1.18 2.29
N ARG A 153 19.04 -1.06 1.21
CA ARG A 153 19.13 -2.12 0.22
C ARG A 153 19.58 -3.45 0.84
N THR A 154 20.67 -3.41 1.62
CA THR A 154 21.18 -4.60 2.30
C THR A 154 20.15 -5.17 3.31
N LEU A 155 19.39 -4.29 3.99
CA LEU A 155 18.33 -4.69 4.89
C LEU A 155 17.18 -5.41 4.13
N TYR A 156 16.76 -4.87 2.98
CA TYR A 156 15.73 -5.49 2.16
C TYR A 156 16.20 -6.81 1.54
N GLU A 157 17.44 -6.90 1.08
CA GLU A 157 18.05 -8.16 0.61
C GLU A 157 18.11 -9.22 1.73
N ALA A 158 18.25 -8.81 3.00
CA ALA A 158 18.23 -9.71 4.15
C ALA A 158 16.81 -10.06 4.62
N LEU A 159 15.81 -9.18 4.42
CA LEU A 159 14.39 -9.44 4.66
C LEU A 159 13.80 -10.39 3.60
N PHE A 160 14.26 -10.25 2.35
CA PHE A 160 13.75 -10.97 1.18
C PHE A 160 14.87 -11.69 0.41
N PRO A 161 15.59 -12.63 1.02
CA PRO A 161 16.69 -13.33 0.37
C PRO A 161 16.18 -14.14 -0.83
N ASN A 162 16.77 -13.91 -2.01
CA ASN A 162 16.41 -14.57 -3.28
C ASN A 162 14.93 -14.42 -3.69
N GLY A 163 14.27 -13.34 -3.26
CA GLY A 163 12.85 -13.11 -3.53
C GLY A 163 11.90 -13.94 -2.66
N GLU A 164 12.41 -14.49 -1.57
CA GLU A 164 11.63 -15.20 -0.54
C GLU A 164 11.62 -14.38 0.76
N ILE A 165 10.69 -14.67 1.64
CA ILE A 165 10.57 -13.98 2.92
C ILE A 165 11.43 -14.70 3.96
N ALA A 166 12.29 -13.94 4.64
CA ALA A 166 13.18 -14.52 5.65
C ALA A 166 12.41 -14.98 6.90
N ASP A 167 12.44 -16.27 7.21
CA ASP A 167 11.90 -16.83 8.48
C ASP A 167 12.90 -16.75 9.63
N ILE A 168 13.44 -15.56 9.89
CA ILE A 168 14.36 -15.31 10.99
C ILE A 168 13.97 -14.04 11.78
N PRO A 169 14.36 -13.93 13.07
CA PRO A 169 14.03 -12.77 13.88
C PRO A 169 14.57 -11.45 13.33
N LEU A 170 13.77 -10.37 13.41
CA LEU A 170 14.14 -9.02 12.95
C LEU A 170 15.46 -8.54 13.56
N GLY A 171 15.72 -8.85 14.83
CA GLY A 171 16.99 -8.52 15.48
C GLY A 171 18.20 -9.19 14.82
N ILE A 172 18.05 -10.43 14.36
CA ILE A 172 19.11 -11.15 13.64
C ILE A 172 19.32 -10.54 12.26
N ILE A 173 18.21 -10.23 11.55
CA ILE A 173 18.26 -9.53 10.23
C ILE A 173 19.01 -8.21 10.40
N LEU A 174 18.58 -7.35 11.34
CA LEU A 174 19.24 -6.07 11.55
C LEU A 174 20.71 -6.23 11.96
N GLN A 175 21.04 -7.19 12.82
CA GLN A 175 22.41 -7.46 13.23
C GLN A 175 23.29 -7.86 12.03
N SER A 176 22.78 -8.67 11.12
CA SER A 176 23.52 -9.14 9.94
C SER A 176 23.93 -8.02 9.00
N VAL A 177 23.09 -6.97 8.89
CA VAL A 177 23.34 -5.81 8.01
C VAL A 177 24.09 -4.66 8.69
N LYS A 178 24.16 -4.65 10.02
CA LYS A 178 24.91 -3.64 10.79
C LYS A 178 26.40 -3.88 10.66
N THR A 179 26.98 -3.27 9.64
CA THR A 179 28.45 -3.21 9.51
C THR A 179 29.04 -2.20 10.49
N GLY A 180 30.36 -2.19 10.66
CA GLY A 180 31.06 -1.20 11.50
C GLY A 180 30.97 0.26 10.98
N SER A 181 30.22 0.53 9.91
CA SER A 181 29.99 1.86 9.35
C SER A 181 29.26 2.78 10.32
N ILE A 182 29.42 4.10 10.16
CA ILE A 182 28.70 5.10 10.97
C ILE A 182 27.20 4.93 10.77
N THR A 183 26.73 4.75 9.54
CA THR A 183 25.32 4.54 9.21
C THR A 183 24.76 3.31 9.90
N GLY A 184 25.45 2.17 9.84
CA GLY A 184 25.03 0.95 10.54
C GLY A 184 24.91 1.11 12.06
N LYS A 185 25.69 2.00 12.68
CA LYS A 185 25.63 2.25 14.12
C LYS A 185 24.39 3.04 14.55
N VAL A 186 23.86 3.91 13.69
CA VAL A 186 22.74 4.81 14.01
C VAL A 186 21.37 4.23 13.67
N PHE A 187 21.29 3.13 12.94
CA PHE A 187 20.03 2.41 12.76
C PHE A 187 19.70 1.56 13.98
N HIS A 188 18.47 1.62 14.44
CA HIS A 188 17.98 0.90 15.61
C HIS A 188 16.64 0.22 15.32
N LEU A 189 16.39 -0.87 16.02
CA LEU A 189 15.11 -1.55 16.07
C LEU A 189 14.39 -1.15 17.37
N PHE A 190 13.21 -0.58 17.22
CA PHE A 190 12.25 -0.35 18.30
C PHE A 190 11.21 -1.45 18.20
N GLY A 191 11.10 -2.32 19.19
CA GLY A 191 10.24 -3.48 19.21
C GLY A 191 10.95 -4.72 19.74
N ASP A 192 10.29 -5.88 19.66
CA ASP A 192 10.88 -7.15 20.09
C ASP A 192 11.86 -7.68 19.02
N PRO A 193 13.16 -7.80 19.33
CA PRO A 193 14.14 -8.32 18.37
C PRO A 193 13.96 -9.83 18.06
N ALA A 194 13.21 -10.56 18.87
CA ALA A 194 12.89 -11.96 18.61
C ALA A 194 11.71 -12.16 17.66
N MET A 195 10.97 -11.08 17.34
CA MET A 195 9.84 -11.13 16.44
C MET A 195 10.26 -11.50 15.01
N LYS A 196 9.45 -12.34 14.37
CA LYS A 196 9.53 -12.69 12.95
C LYS A 196 8.35 -12.08 12.22
N MET A 197 8.55 -11.61 11.00
CA MET A 197 7.45 -11.30 10.12
C MET A 197 6.73 -12.58 9.71
N GLN A 198 5.41 -12.58 9.81
CA GLN A 198 4.59 -13.72 9.37
C GLN A 198 4.02 -13.42 7.99
N PHE A 199 4.18 -14.36 7.08
CA PHE A 199 3.67 -14.29 5.72
C PHE A 199 3.16 -15.68 5.31
N PRO A 200 2.24 -15.78 4.33
CA PRO A 200 1.80 -17.07 3.83
C PRO A 200 2.98 -17.93 3.36
N THR A 201 3.02 -19.17 3.81
CA THR A 201 4.12 -20.12 3.51
C THR A 201 3.78 -21.08 2.38
N GLU A 202 2.49 -21.27 2.08
CA GLU A 202 2.03 -22.11 0.99
C GLU A 202 1.82 -21.25 -0.27
N SER A 203 2.39 -21.70 -1.39
CA SER A 203 2.13 -21.12 -2.70
C SER A 203 1.07 -21.97 -3.41
N ILE A 204 0.06 -21.33 -3.97
CA ILE A 204 -1.02 -21.96 -4.73
C ILE A 204 -1.03 -21.46 -6.17
N ASP A 205 -1.33 -22.35 -7.10
CA ASP A 205 -1.47 -22.04 -8.52
C ASP A 205 -2.89 -21.58 -8.82
N LEU A 206 -3.04 -20.40 -9.44
CA LEU A 206 -4.33 -19.86 -9.85
C LEU A 206 -4.68 -20.32 -11.27
N THR A 207 -5.88 -20.87 -11.41
CA THR A 207 -6.53 -21.17 -12.69
C THR A 207 -7.59 -20.10 -12.95
N LEU A 208 -7.56 -19.50 -14.15
CA LEU A 208 -8.51 -18.47 -14.60
C LEU A 208 -9.33 -19.01 -15.78
N SER A 209 -10.54 -18.52 -15.92
CA SER A 209 -11.38 -18.72 -17.10
C SER A 209 -10.84 -17.85 -18.25
N GLU A 210 -9.97 -18.38 -19.09
CA GLU A 210 -9.40 -17.64 -20.24
C GLU A 210 -10.11 -18.01 -21.55
N PRO A 211 -10.26 -17.06 -22.50
CA PRO A 211 -9.75 -15.68 -22.50
C PRO A 211 -10.54 -14.75 -21.58
N LEU A 212 -9.86 -13.74 -21.04
CA LEU A 212 -10.49 -12.69 -20.25
C LEU A 212 -11.00 -11.56 -21.16
N GLU A 213 -12.18 -11.04 -20.89
CA GLU A 213 -12.80 -9.99 -21.67
C GLU A 213 -13.34 -8.87 -20.75
N ILE A 214 -13.38 -7.64 -21.24
CA ILE A 214 -14.06 -6.56 -20.51
C ILE A 214 -15.57 -6.82 -20.45
N LEU A 215 -16.23 -6.29 -19.41
CA LEU A 215 -17.67 -6.48 -19.13
C LEU A 215 -18.06 -7.97 -18.96
N SER A 216 -17.12 -8.84 -18.59
CA SER A 216 -17.41 -10.24 -18.32
C SER A 216 -17.20 -10.58 -16.84
N GLN A 217 -17.96 -11.57 -16.38
CA GLN A 217 -17.73 -12.21 -15.10
C GLN A 217 -16.75 -13.35 -15.29
N GLU A 218 -15.65 -13.29 -14.58
CA GLU A 218 -14.56 -14.23 -14.65
C GLU A 218 -14.39 -14.96 -13.33
N THR A 219 -13.78 -16.14 -13.36
CA THR A 219 -13.55 -16.95 -12.15
C THR A 219 -12.07 -17.25 -12.00
N ALA A 220 -11.54 -16.96 -10.82
CA ALA A 220 -10.25 -17.46 -10.36
C ALA A 220 -10.46 -18.64 -9.40
N SER A 221 -9.73 -19.73 -9.59
CA SER A 221 -9.84 -20.92 -8.75
C SER A 221 -8.50 -21.56 -8.44
N THR A 222 -8.46 -22.32 -7.34
CA THR A 222 -7.29 -23.06 -6.89
C THR A 222 -7.69 -24.22 -5.98
N ASP A 223 -6.75 -25.11 -5.70
CA ASP A 223 -6.84 -26.09 -4.62
C ASP A 223 -6.01 -25.62 -3.43
N PHE A 224 -6.56 -25.77 -2.23
CA PHE A 224 -5.88 -25.48 -0.97
C PHE A 224 -5.66 -26.76 -0.18
N SER A 225 -4.55 -26.84 0.55
CA SER A 225 -4.19 -28.06 1.31
C SER A 225 -5.10 -28.35 2.50
N GLN A 226 -5.97 -27.41 2.88
CA GLN A 226 -6.86 -27.51 4.03
C GLN A 226 -8.34 -27.41 3.61
N ASP A 227 -9.20 -27.99 4.45
CA ASP A 227 -10.65 -27.96 4.24
C ASP A 227 -11.27 -26.71 4.88
N GLY A 228 -11.86 -25.85 4.05
CA GLY A 228 -12.61 -24.67 4.47
C GLY A 228 -11.76 -23.50 4.97
N GLY A 229 -12.30 -22.32 4.87
CA GLY A 229 -11.63 -21.08 5.29
C GLY A 229 -12.23 -19.83 4.67
N LEU A 230 -11.47 -18.77 4.82
CA LEU A 230 -11.75 -17.44 4.27
C LEU A 230 -10.59 -17.00 3.37
N GLY A 231 -10.83 -16.04 2.51
CA GLY A 231 -9.80 -15.45 1.69
C GLY A 231 -10.25 -14.19 0.98
N PHE A 232 -9.33 -13.64 0.21
CA PHE A 232 -9.55 -12.47 -0.63
C PHE A 232 -8.99 -12.73 -2.02
N LEU A 233 -9.75 -12.32 -3.02
CA LEU A 233 -9.31 -12.22 -4.40
C LEU A 233 -9.15 -10.74 -4.74
N VAL A 234 -7.96 -10.35 -5.16
CA VAL A 234 -7.65 -8.99 -5.59
C VAL A 234 -7.34 -9.04 -7.08
N VAL A 235 -8.05 -8.25 -7.85
CA VAL A 235 -7.80 -8.04 -9.27
C VAL A 235 -7.48 -6.57 -9.48
N ARG A 236 -6.38 -6.29 -10.17
CA ARG A 236 -5.95 -4.92 -10.47
C ARG A 236 -5.40 -4.82 -11.89
N GLU A 237 -5.37 -3.63 -12.45
CA GLU A 237 -4.58 -3.41 -13.65
C GLU A 237 -3.10 -3.66 -13.36
N SER A 238 -2.37 -4.16 -14.35
CA SER A 238 -0.93 -4.33 -14.22
C SER A 238 -0.22 -2.97 -14.05
N ASP A 239 0.93 -3.01 -13.40
CA ASP A 239 1.76 -1.82 -13.17
C ASP A 239 2.08 -1.11 -14.50
N ARG A 240 2.02 0.21 -14.50
CA ARG A 240 2.35 1.02 -15.68
C ARG A 240 3.58 1.88 -15.46
N MET A 241 4.42 1.98 -16.48
CA MET A 241 5.56 2.90 -16.48
C MET A 241 5.09 4.32 -16.76
N VAL A 242 5.55 5.25 -15.93
CA VAL A 242 5.33 6.68 -16.12
C VAL A 242 6.66 7.42 -16.25
N GLU A 243 6.67 8.50 -17.02
CA GLU A 243 7.79 9.44 -17.06
C GLU A 243 7.31 10.80 -16.56
N ARG A 244 8.10 11.39 -15.65
CA ARG A 244 7.80 12.70 -15.07
C ARG A 244 8.95 13.66 -15.30
N GLU A 245 8.63 14.83 -15.86
CA GLU A 245 9.58 15.91 -16.01
C GLU A 245 9.70 16.70 -14.71
N TYR A 246 10.92 17.10 -14.39
CA TYR A 246 11.21 17.97 -13.24
C TYR A 246 12.36 18.91 -13.56
N SER A 247 12.47 19.98 -12.77
CA SER A 247 13.56 20.96 -12.91
C SER A 247 14.27 21.15 -11.58
N TYR A 248 15.57 21.28 -11.62
CA TYR A 248 16.36 21.58 -10.43
C TYR A 248 17.48 22.61 -10.73
N VAL A 249 17.95 23.28 -9.67
CA VAL A 249 19.05 24.24 -9.77
C VAL A 249 20.37 23.54 -9.51
N SER A 250 21.23 23.51 -10.53
CA SER A 250 22.62 23.06 -10.43
C SER A 250 23.58 24.25 -10.30
N ASN A 251 24.87 23.97 -10.12
CA ASN A 251 25.93 25.00 -10.16
C ASN A 251 26.00 25.76 -11.50
N SER A 252 25.49 25.16 -12.58
CA SER A 252 25.45 25.75 -13.93
C SER A 252 24.12 26.40 -14.30
N GLY A 253 23.16 26.46 -13.39
CA GLY A 253 21.83 27.06 -13.59
C GLY A 253 20.71 26.03 -13.53
N LEU A 254 19.53 26.41 -14.03
CA LEU A 254 18.34 25.54 -14.10
C LEU A 254 18.59 24.38 -15.07
N VAL A 255 18.32 23.17 -14.62
CA VAL A 255 18.40 21.94 -15.40
C VAL A 255 17.02 21.32 -15.45
N ASN A 256 16.58 20.94 -16.65
CA ASN A 256 15.38 20.12 -16.87
C ASN A 256 15.83 18.66 -17.04
N SER A 257 15.10 17.76 -16.43
CA SER A 257 15.39 16.33 -16.44
C SER A 257 14.08 15.54 -16.37
N SER A 258 14.15 14.23 -16.56
CA SER A 258 13.02 13.34 -16.35
C SER A 258 13.43 12.15 -15.50
N ILE A 259 12.43 11.52 -14.87
CA ILE A 259 12.55 10.27 -14.15
C ILE A 259 11.42 9.34 -14.59
N SER A 260 11.77 8.06 -14.78
CA SER A 260 10.79 7.01 -15.07
C SER A 260 10.69 6.04 -13.90
N TYR A 261 9.47 5.67 -13.54
CA TYR A 261 9.18 4.66 -12.52
C TYR A 261 7.85 3.97 -12.82
N SER A 262 7.62 2.81 -12.18
CA SER A 262 6.33 2.15 -12.28
C SER A 262 5.38 2.65 -11.20
N ILE A 263 4.11 2.82 -11.53
CA ILE A 263 3.04 3.02 -10.57
C ILE A 263 2.08 1.82 -10.62
N PRO A 264 1.57 1.38 -9.48
CA PRO A 264 0.59 0.30 -9.44
C PRO A 264 -0.67 0.67 -10.22
N GLY A 265 -1.24 -0.30 -10.93
CA GLY A 265 -2.56 -0.12 -11.53
C GLY A 265 -3.66 -0.09 -10.46
N PRO A 266 -4.83 0.51 -10.75
CA PRO A 266 -5.95 0.54 -9.82
C PRO A 266 -6.48 -0.85 -9.50
N ILE A 267 -7.08 -1.02 -8.31
CA ILE A 267 -7.81 -2.23 -7.94
C ILE A 267 -9.13 -2.22 -8.69
N LEU A 268 -9.36 -3.23 -9.53
CA LEU A 268 -10.59 -3.42 -10.29
C LEU A 268 -11.64 -4.18 -9.51
N SER A 269 -11.20 -5.15 -8.69
CA SER A 269 -12.11 -5.98 -7.91
C SER A 269 -11.42 -6.47 -6.62
N LEU A 270 -12.14 -6.42 -5.52
CA LEU A 270 -11.76 -7.01 -4.23
C LEU A 270 -12.92 -7.89 -3.75
N VAL A 271 -12.70 -9.21 -3.74
CA VAL A 271 -13.75 -10.19 -3.43
C VAL A 271 -13.38 -10.95 -2.16
N GLU A 272 -14.27 -10.95 -1.19
CA GLU A 272 -14.18 -11.86 -0.04
C GLU A 272 -14.62 -13.26 -0.45
N ILE A 273 -13.81 -14.26 -0.12
CA ILE A 273 -14.06 -15.66 -0.42
C ILE A 273 -14.33 -16.40 0.89
N SER A 274 -15.39 -17.21 0.88
CA SER A 274 -15.66 -18.18 1.94
C SER A 274 -15.87 -19.55 1.28
N PHE A 275 -15.14 -20.55 1.72
CA PHE A 275 -15.16 -21.87 1.07
C PHE A 275 -15.25 -23.01 2.06
N THR A 276 -15.78 -24.13 1.58
CA THR A 276 -15.84 -25.42 2.28
C THR A 276 -15.22 -26.50 1.40
N GLY A 277 -14.45 -27.40 2.01
CA GLY A 277 -13.61 -28.34 1.23
C GLY A 277 -12.30 -27.68 0.80
N SER A 278 -11.56 -28.32 -0.09
CA SER A 278 -10.23 -27.89 -0.55
C SER A 278 -10.26 -27.07 -1.83
N GLN A 279 -11.39 -27.02 -2.55
CA GLN A 279 -11.52 -26.17 -3.75
C GLN A 279 -11.96 -24.77 -3.36
N VAL A 280 -11.24 -23.80 -3.88
CA VAL A 280 -11.47 -22.36 -3.63
C VAL A 280 -11.72 -21.68 -4.95
N SER A 281 -12.74 -20.83 -5.03
CA SER A 281 -13.01 -20.02 -6.19
C SER A 281 -13.56 -18.66 -5.79
N GLY A 282 -13.26 -17.63 -6.58
CA GLY A 282 -13.81 -16.31 -6.47
C GLY A 282 -14.15 -15.78 -7.86
N ASP A 283 -15.34 -15.18 -7.98
CA ASP A 283 -15.80 -14.55 -9.20
C ASP A 283 -15.52 -13.06 -9.14
N PHE A 284 -15.09 -12.48 -10.24
CA PHE A 284 -14.79 -11.06 -10.36
C PHE A 284 -15.26 -10.51 -11.71
N TRP A 285 -15.39 -9.19 -11.78
CA TRP A 285 -15.75 -8.50 -13.02
C TRP A 285 -14.57 -7.68 -13.51
N ILE A 286 -14.43 -7.62 -14.85
CA ILE A 286 -13.50 -6.73 -15.52
C ILE A 286 -14.30 -5.55 -16.06
N PRO A 287 -14.09 -4.32 -15.55
CA PRO A 287 -14.86 -3.15 -15.98
C PRO A 287 -14.49 -2.71 -17.40
N LEU A 288 -15.37 -1.89 -18.00
CA LEU A 288 -15.20 -1.36 -19.37
C LEU A 288 -14.01 -0.39 -19.48
N ASP A 289 -13.74 0.36 -18.44
CA ASP A 289 -12.86 1.53 -18.43
C ASP A 289 -11.45 1.23 -17.91
N ILE A 290 -11.02 -0.02 -18.04
CA ILE A 290 -9.61 -0.34 -17.80
C ILE A 290 -8.74 0.49 -18.75
N THR A 291 -7.63 1.01 -18.22
CA THR A 291 -6.70 1.87 -18.99
C THR A 291 -5.63 1.07 -19.72
N GLY A 292 -5.35 -0.12 -19.24
CA GLY A 292 -4.39 -1.07 -19.82
C GLY A 292 -5.08 -2.24 -20.51
N SER A 293 -4.27 -3.17 -21.03
CA SER A 293 -4.73 -4.43 -21.62
C SER A 293 -4.30 -5.65 -20.81
N GLU A 294 -3.74 -5.44 -19.65
CA GLU A 294 -3.23 -6.50 -18.76
C GLU A 294 -3.70 -6.27 -17.33
N ILE A 295 -4.02 -7.36 -16.66
CA ILE A 295 -4.38 -7.37 -15.23
C ILE A 295 -3.51 -8.32 -14.43
N ASP A 296 -3.43 -8.07 -13.14
CA ASP A 296 -2.82 -8.93 -12.15
C ASP A 296 -3.91 -9.49 -11.24
N VAL A 297 -3.87 -10.78 -10.97
CA VAL A 297 -4.81 -11.47 -10.10
C VAL A 297 -4.06 -12.13 -8.95
N LYS A 298 -4.53 -11.88 -7.72
CA LYS A 298 -3.96 -12.44 -6.49
C LYS A 298 -5.05 -13.03 -5.62
N MET A 299 -4.78 -14.18 -5.03
CA MET A 299 -5.67 -14.82 -4.06
C MET A 299 -4.90 -15.14 -2.79
N TYR A 300 -5.41 -14.66 -1.67
CA TYR A 300 -4.96 -15.02 -0.32
C TYR A 300 -6.02 -15.87 0.34
N ILE A 301 -5.61 -16.96 1.00
CA ILE A 301 -6.49 -17.91 1.65
C ILE A 301 -5.97 -18.23 3.04
N GLN A 302 -6.88 -18.33 4.01
CA GLN A 302 -6.57 -18.75 5.37
C GLN A 302 -7.57 -19.78 5.87
N ASN A 303 -7.07 -20.85 6.51
CA ASN A 303 -7.89 -21.75 7.30
C ASN A 303 -7.94 -21.25 8.76
N GLU A 304 -9.14 -20.95 9.26
CA GLU A 304 -9.32 -20.37 10.60
C GLU A 304 -8.99 -21.34 11.74
N ASN A 305 -9.04 -22.65 11.51
CA ASN A 305 -8.88 -23.64 12.57
C ASN A 305 -7.42 -23.91 12.92
N ASN A 306 -6.52 -23.89 11.94
CA ASN A 306 -5.11 -24.22 12.12
C ASN A 306 -4.15 -23.11 11.68
N HIS A 307 -4.71 -21.96 11.27
CA HIS A 307 -3.97 -20.79 10.78
C HIS A 307 -3.03 -21.07 9.60
N ALA A 308 -3.33 -22.11 8.81
CA ALA A 308 -2.62 -22.32 7.56
C ALA A 308 -3.01 -21.23 6.56
N GLU A 309 -2.02 -20.68 5.91
CA GLU A 309 -2.18 -19.56 4.96
C GLU A 309 -1.52 -19.90 3.63
N ALA A 310 -2.18 -19.51 2.54
CA ALA A 310 -1.66 -19.67 1.20
C ALA A 310 -1.86 -18.40 0.37
N ILE A 311 -0.98 -18.19 -0.58
CA ILE A 311 -1.07 -17.10 -1.53
C ILE A 311 -0.73 -17.59 -2.94
N GLY A 312 -1.54 -17.16 -3.90
CA GLY A 312 -1.28 -17.36 -5.32
C GLY A 312 -1.42 -16.06 -6.08
N PHE A 313 -0.70 -15.95 -7.20
CA PHE A 313 -0.80 -14.77 -8.05
C PHE A 313 -0.51 -15.13 -9.50
N ARG A 314 -1.12 -14.36 -10.41
CA ARG A 314 -0.78 -14.30 -11.83
C ARG A 314 -0.69 -12.85 -12.25
N LYS A 315 0.36 -12.51 -13.00
CA LYS A 315 0.64 -11.14 -13.46
C LYS A 315 0.64 -11.06 -14.98
N GLY A 316 0.30 -9.87 -15.50
CA GLY A 316 0.36 -9.59 -16.93
C GLY A 316 -0.59 -10.43 -17.75
N ILE A 317 -1.81 -10.66 -17.25
CA ILE A 317 -2.81 -11.46 -17.93
C ILE A 317 -3.51 -10.57 -18.95
N GLU A 318 -3.43 -10.93 -20.23
CA GLU A 318 -4.06 -10.16 -21.31
C GLU A 318 -5.58 -10.18 -21.19
N VAL A 319 -6.18 -9.00 -21.37
CA VAL A 319 -7.63 -8.79 -21.41
C VAL A 319 -8.02 -8.31 -22.80
N SER A 320 -8.99 -8.95 -23.41
CA SER A 320 -9.60 -8.49 -24.65
C SER A 320 -10.42 -7.23 -24.39
N LEU A 321 -10.08 -6.17 -25.08
CA LEU A 321 -10.82 -4.90 -25.06
C LEU A 321 -12.00 -4.88 -26.05
N GLU A 322 -12.22 -5.99 -26.77
CA GLU A 322 -13.37 -6.17 -27.66
C GLU A 322 -14.47 -6.90 -26.87
N THR A 323 -15.68 -6.38 -26.91
CA THR A 323 -16.85 -7.01 -26.32
C THR A 323 -18.04 -6.85 -27.25
N ASP A 324 -18.86 -7.88 -27.32
CA ASP A 324 -20.16 -7.86 -28.02
C ASP A 324 -21.28 -7.25 -27.13
N LEU A 325 -20.97 -6.96 -25.86
CA LEU A 325 -21.92 -6.37 -24.93
C LEU A 325 -22.04 -4.86 -25.19
N ASN A 326 -23.28 -4.42 -25.43
CA ASN A 326 -23.65 -3.02 -25.58
C ASN A 326 -24.53 -2.62 -24.39
N ASP A 327 -23.92 -2.43 -23.23
CA ASP A 327 -24.61 -1.88 -22.09
C ASP A 327 -24.27 -0.39 -21.94
N PHE A 328 -25.31 0.46 -22.05
CA PHE A 328 -25.27 1.90 -21.86
C PHE A 328 -26.26 2.34 -20.77
N THR A 329 -26.78 1.39 -20.00
CA THR A 329 -27.66 1.66 -18.86
C THR A 329 -26.83 1.74 -17.60
N GLY A 330 -27.07 2.72 -16.78
CA GLY A 330 -26.43 2.77 -15.47
C GLY A 330 -27.09 1.80 -14.49
N PRO A 331 -26.47 1.55 -13.34
CA PRO A 331 -26.99 0.60 -12.35
C PRO A 331 -28.34 1.03 -11.79
N ASP A 332 -29.19 0.04 -11.52
CA ASP A 332 -30.39 0.22 -10.73
C ASP A 332 -30.03 0.52 -9.28
N ILE A 333 -30.51 1.66 -8.77
CA ILE A 333 -30.20 2.12 -7.42
C ILE A 333 -31.45 2.03 -6.56
N THR A 334 -31.41 1.24 -5.51
CA THR A 334 -32.52 1.10 -4.56
C THR A 334 -32.06 1.41 -3.13
N PHE A 335 -32.84 2.23 -2.43
CA PHE A 335 -32.57 2.60 -1.05
C PHE A 335 -33.45 1.78 -0.09
N PHE A 336 -32.84 1.32 1.00
CA PHE A 336 -33.55 0.61 2.08
C PHE A 336 -33.23 1.24 3.43
N THR A 337 -34.16 1.11 4.37
CA THR A 337 -33.90 1.35 5.80
C THR A 337 -33.09 0.19 6.38
N SER A 338 -32.50 0.39 7.57
CA SER A 338 -31.83 -0.68 8.33
C SER A 338 -32.75 -1.88 8.68
N GLU A 339 -34.06 -1.71 8.58
CA GLU A 339 -35.09 -2.75 8.75
C GLU A 339 -35.44 -3.42 7.39
N ASN A 340 -34.66 -3.18 6.34
CA ASN A 340 -34.88 -3.74 5.01
C ASN A 340 -36.18 -3.29 4.31
N ARG A 341 -36.72 -2.11 4.69
CA ARG A 341 -37.87 -1.49 4.00
C ARG A 341 -37.37 -0.61 2.88
N GLU A 342 -37.79 -0.88 1.66
CA GLU A 342 -37.53 -0.02 0.50
C GLU A 342 -38.04 1.40 0.69
N ILE A 343 -37.26 2.39 0.26
CA ILE A 343 -37.55 3.81 0.38
C ILE A 343 -37.87 4.36 -1.02
N GLY A 344 -39.09 4.79 -1.25
CA GLY A 344 -39.54 5.45 -2.45
C GLY A 344 -39.47 6.97 -2.39
N TYR A 345 -39.69 7.61 -3.52
CA TYR A 345 -39.75 9.06 -3.62
C TYR A 345 -40.87 9.64 -2.71
N GLY A 346 -40.45 10.53 -1.81
CA GLY A 346 -41.37 11.17 -0.86
C GLY A 346 -41.58 10.42 0.47
N ASP A 347 -40.91 9.30 0.68
CA ASP A 347 -40.94 8.59 1.95
C ASP A 347 -40.23 9.36 3.06
N HIS A 348 -40.78 9.26 4.26
CA HIS A 348 -40.12 9.80 5.45
C HIS A 348 -39.11 8.82 6.00
N VAL A 349 -37.89 9.31 6.24
CA VAL A 349 -36.81 8.62 6.93
C VAL A 349 -36.50 9.40 8.21
N GLU A 350 -36.36 8.71 9.33
CA GLU A 350 -36.02 9.36 10.61
C GLU A 350 -34.58 9.93 10.54
N ALA A 351 -34.40 11.10 11.15
CA ALA A 351 -33.07 11.69 11.28
C ALA A 351 -32.15 10.72 12.04
N ASN A 352 -30.96 10.50 11.52
CA ASN A 352 -29.94 9.54 12.02
C ASN A 352 -30.27 8.05 11.77
N SER A 353 -31.17 7.71 10.85
CA SER A 353 -31.31 6.33 10.37
C SER A 353 -30.16 5.94 9.47
N ASN A 354 -29.67 4.73 9.62
CA ASN A 354 -28.76 4.15 8.63
C ASN A 354 -29.57 3.80 7.36
N LEU A 355 -29.06 4.20 6.22
CA LEU A 355 -29.58 3.83 4.91
C LEU A 355 -28.71 2.72 4.31
N ILE A 356 -29.37 1.75 3.69
CA ILE A 356 -28.72 0.71 2.90
C ILE A 356 -28.96 1.06 1.43
N LEU A 357 -27.89 1.19 0.68
CA LEU A 357 -27.90 1.38 -0.76
C LEU A 357 -27.67 0.02 -1.42
N SER A 358 -28.59 -0.39 -2.28
CA SER A 358 -28.44 -1.56 -3.15
C SER A 358 -28.20 -1.08 -4.58
N LEU A 359 -27.11 -1.51 -5.16
CA LEU A 359 -26.75 -1.28 -6.55
C LEU A 359 -26.85 -2.62 -7.29
N SER A 360 -27.44 -2.62 -8.48
CA SER A 360 -27.53 -3.81 -9.32
C SER A 360 -27.40 -3.42 -10.78
N ASP A 361 -26.47 -4.08 -11.47
CA ASP A 361 -26.24 -3.92 -12.88
C ASP A 361 -25.89 -5.26 -13.51
N LEU A 362 -26.38 -5.52 -14.72
CA LEU A 362 -26.14 -6.78 -15.44
C LEU A 362 -24.71 -6.89 -15.96
N SER A 363 -24.06 -5.77 -16.21
CA SER A 363 -22.67 -5.67 -16.64
C SER A 363 -21.68 -5.53 -15.48
N GLY A 364 -22.18 -5.59 -14.24
CA GLY A 364 -21.39 -5.41 -13.02
C GLY A 364 -21.30 -3.94 -12.61
N ILE A 365 -20.82 -3.74 -11.38
CA ILE A 365 -20.62 -2.39 -10.81
C ILE A 365 -19.13 -2.22 -10.59
N ASN A 366 -18.54 -1.19 -11.21
CA ASN A 366 -17.16 -0.84 -10.98
C ASN A 366 -17.02 -0.22 -9.59
N LEU A 367 -16.22 -0.85 -8.73
CA LEU A 367 -15.89 -0.41 -7.38
C LEU A 367 -14.46 0.16 -7.29
N ALA A 368 -13.79 0.37 -8.43
CA ALA A 368 -12.48 1.00 -8.45
C ALA A 368 -12.59 2.46 -7.98
N GLY A 369 -11.69 2.87 -7.08
CA GLY A 369 -11.72 4.18 -6.42
C GLY A 369 -11.13 5.32 -7.26
N GLU A 370 -11.40 5.37 -8.59
CA GLU A 370 -10.97 6.47 -9.45
C GLU A 370 -12.09 7.48 -9.74
N VAL A 371 -11.72 8.66 -10.24
CA VAL A 371 -12.68 9.74 -10.57
C VAL A 371 -13.78 9.23 -11.51
N GLY A 372 -15.02 9.31 -11.06
CA GLY A 372 -16.19 8.81 -11.75
C GLY A 372 -16.72 7.46 -11.25
N HIS A 373 -16.01 6.79 -10.36
CA HIS A 373 -16.37 5.49 -9.78
C HIS A 373 -16.77 5.60 -8.30
N GLU A 374 -16.70 6.80 -7.74
CA GLU A 374 -17.15 7.06 -6.37
C GLU A 374 -18.67 7.19 -6.31
N ILE A 375 -19.29 6.53 -5.34
CA ILE A 375 -20.68 6.80 -4.95
C ILE A 375 -20.68 8.12 -4.19
N GLN A 376 -21.13 9.20 -4.84
CA GLN A 376 -21.23 10.54 -4.27
C GLN A 376 -22.54 10.74 -3.48
#